data_8c23013c798586bffcfe5b276e34815a
#
_entry.id   8c23013c798586bffcfe5b276e34815a
#
_cell.length_a   1.000
_cell.length_b   1.000
_cell.length_c   1.000
_cell.angle_alpha   90.00
_cell.angle_beta   90.00
_cell.angle_gamma   90.00
#
_symmetry.space_group_name_H-M   'P 1'
#
loop_
_entity.id
_entity.type
_entity.pdbx_description
1 polymer ?
#
loop_
_entity_poly.entity_id
_entity_poly.type
_entity_poly.pdbx_seq_one_letter_code
_entity_poly.pdbx_strand_id
1 'polypeptide(L)'
;MGEVGPAPELKLDQGLTLDDFRRQLLHPTNSAVDERKLAAAPDVFSHPLSHYWISCSHNSYLVGDQLTSRASADMYRRVLLEGCRCIEVDLADGADGEPEVTHVHALTSRVKFIDVLRAIDEAAFETSPLPVIISVEMHCGPEQQRRCSDLMRSVFGARDAPRRRFRRD
;
A
#
# COMPACT_ATOMS: atom_id res chain seq x y z
N MET A 1 -18.78 20.83 7.34
CA MET A 1 -17.38 21.01 7.81
C MET A 1 -17.38 22.27 8.65
N GLY A 2 -17.20 22.15 9.99
CA GLY A 2 -17.11 23.31 10.87
C GLY A 2 -15.82 24.08 10.58
N GLU A 3 -15.88 25.41 10.59
CA GLU A 3 -14.70 26.25 10.51
C GLU A 3 -13.73 25.88 11.64
N VAL A 4 -12.53 25.49 11.27
CA VAL A 4 -11.44 25.29 12.22
C VAL A 4 -11.04 26.67 12.73
N GLY A 5 -11.25 26.94 14.02
CA GLY A 5 -10.85 28.22 14.63
C GLY A 5 -9.36 28.51 14.44
N PRO A 6 -8.92 29.75 14.70
CA PRO A 6 -7.52 30.11 14.59
C PRO A 6 -6.65 29.25 15.51
N ALA A 7 -5.40 28.99 15.08
CA ALA A 7 -4.43 28.29 15.91
C ALA A 7 -4.30 28.99 17.28
N PRO A 8 -4.14 28.25 18.37
CA PRO A 8 -3.96 28.85 19.68
C PRO A 8 -2.74 29.78 19.66
N GLU A 9 -2.93 31.02 20.14
CA GLU A 9 -1.87 32.00 20.21
C GLU A 9 -0.86 31.59 21.29
N LEU A 10 0.37 31.31 20.84
CA LEU A 10 1.45 30.88 21.73
C LEU A 10 2.05 32.10 22.42
N LYS A 11 1.85 32.22 23.73
CA LYS A 11 2.53 33.22 24.54
C LYS A 11 3.93 32.73 24.89
N LEU A 12 4.88 32.98 24.00
CA LEU A 12 6.27 32.49 24.10
C LEU A 12 7.02 33.04 25.33
N ASP A 13 6.57 34.15 25.89
CA ASP A 13 7.11 34.81 27.10
C ASP A 13 6.82 34.04 28.40
N GLN A 14 5.80 33.17 28.39
CA GLN A 14 5.38 32.39 29.57
C GLN A 14 5.80 30.91 29.49
N GLY A 15 6.47 30.51 28.39
CA GLY A 15 6.79 29.13 28.09
C GLY A 15 5.58 28.32 27.60
N LEU A 16 5.84 27.17 27.01
CA LEU A 16 4.82 26.25 26.53
C LEU A 16 4.55 25.17 27.59
N THR A 17 3.29 25.02 27.99
CA THR A 17 2.89 23.80 28.70
C THR A 17 2.89 22.59 27.76
N LEU A 18 2.96 21.37 28.30
CA LEU A 18 2.86 20.14 27.51
C LEU A 18 1.54 20.06 26.71
N ASP A 19 0.46 20.58 27.29
CA ASP A 19 -0.86 20.59 26.62
C ASP A 19 -0.92 21.63 25.51
N ASP A 20 -0.26 22.78 25.64
CA ASP A 20 -0.15 23.75 24.55
C ASP A 20 0.66 23.19 23.41
N PHE A 21 1.76 22.52 23.70
CA PHE A 21 2.59 21.85 22.71
C PHE A 21 1.81 20.75 21.96
N ARG A 22 1.08 19.90 22.68
CA ARG A 22 0.21 18.88 22.08
C ARG A 22 -0.87 19.48 21.19
N ARG A 23 -1.56 20.51 21.68
CA ARG A 23 -2.59 21.21 20.89
C ARG A 23 -2.02 21.80 19.62
N GLN A 24 -0.83 22.39 19.68
CA GLN A 24 -0.18 22.95 18.50
C GLN A 24 0.22 21.87 17.50
N LEU A 25 0.80 20.76 17.97
CA LEU A 25 1.18 19.63 17.10
C LEU A 25 -0.03 19.01 16.38
N LEU A 26 -1.15 18.88 17.08
CA LEU A 26 -2.36 18.25 16.55
C LEU A 26 -3.29 19.23 15.84
N HIS A 27 -2.95 20.52 15.84
CA HIS A 27 -3.80 21.52 15.21
C HIS A 27 -3.77 21.37 13.67
N PRO A 28 -4.92 21.48 12.97
CA PRO A 28 -4.96 21.36 11.51
C PRO A 28 -4.02 22.31 10.76
N THR A 29 -3.73 23.50 11.31
CA THR A 29 -2.77 24.44 10.69
C THR A 29 -1.32 23.95 10.74
N ASN A 30 -1.01 22.95 11.58
CA ASN A 30 0.30 22.32 11.66
C ASN A 30 0.37 21.03 10.81
N SER A 31 -0.65 20.76 10.00
CA SER A 31 -0.62 19.61 9.10
C SER A 31 0.57 19.71 8.15
N ALA A 32 1.32 18.60 8.01
CA ALA A 32 2.37 18.47 7.01
C ALA A 32 1.83 18.49 5.58
N VAL A 33 0.52 18.33 5.44
CA VAL A 33 -0.18 18.26 4.15
C VAL A 33 -1.15 19.43 4.05
N ASP A 34 -1.02 20.24 3.02
CA ASP A 34 -2.01 21.26 2.67
C ASP A 34 -3.16 20.60 1.89
N GLU A 35 -4.26 20.33 2.59
CA GLU A 35 -5.44 19.68 1.99
C GLU A 35 -6.00 20.45 0.78
N ARG A 36 -5.81 21.77 0.73
CA ARG A 36 -6.23 22.59 -0.42
C ARG A 36 -5.43 22.27 -1.69
N LYS A 37 -4.21 21.77 -1.53
CA LYS A 37 -3.33 21.31 -2.60
C LYS A 37 -3.56 19.85 -2.97
N LEU A 38 -4.26 19.09 -2.11
CA LEU A 38 -4.67 17.71 -2.41
C LEU A 38 -5.89 17.65 -3.34
N ALA A 39 -6.71 18.70 -3.38
CA ALA A 39 -7.75 18.85 -4.40
C ALA A 39 -7.04 18.98 -5.75
N ALA A 40 -6.71 17.83 -6.31
CA ALA A 40 -5.83 17.67 -7.45
C ALA A 40 -6.31 18.53 -8.64
N ALA A 41 -5.41 19.36 -9.14
CA ALA A 41 -5.58 19.91 -10.48
C ALA A 41 -5.78 18.73 -11.46
N PRO A 42 -6.67 18.83 -12.47
CA PRO A 42 -7.00 17.73 -13.37
C PRO A 42 -5.82 17.08 -14.09
N ASP A 43 -4.68 17.76 -14.16
CA ASP A 43 -3.45 17.36 -14.84
C ASP A 43 -2.40 16.72 -13.90
N VAL A 44 -2.66 16.67 -12.58
CA VAL A 44 -1.70 16.09 -11.59
C VAL A 44 -1.27 14.69 -11.95
N PHE A 45 -2.12 13.90 -12.61
CA PHE A 45 -1.81 12.51 -13.00
C PHE A 45 -1.42 12.33 -14.47
N SER A 46 -1.02 13.41 -15.16
CA SER A 46 -0.62 13.38 -16.57
C SER A 46 0.86 13.11 -16.80
N HIS A 47 1.66 13.10 -15.75
CA HIS A 47 3.10 12.90 -15.83
C HIS A 47 3.51 11.41 -15.83
N PRO A 48 4.73 11.09 -16.31
CA PRO A 48 5.30 9.75 -16.14
C PRO A 48 5.35 9.31 -14.67
N LEU A 49 5.22 8.00 -14.42
CA LEU A 49 5.17 7.42 -13.07
C LEU A 49 6.38 7.82 -12.20
N SER A 50 7.55 8.04 -12.82
CA SER A 50 8.78 8.48 -12.15
C SER A 50 8.71 9.90 -11.53
N HIS A 51 7.66 10.67 -11.83
CA HIS A 51 7.47 12.01 -11.28
C HIS A 51 6.67 12.02 -9.98
N TYR A 52 6.20 10.86 -9.49
CA TYR A 52 5.36 10.78 -8.29
C TYR A 52 6.06 10.08 -7.15
N TRP A 53 5.82 10.55 -5.94
CA TRP A 53 6.09 9.82 -4.72
C TRP A 53 4.94 8.87 -4.46
N ILE A 54 5.25 7.55 -4.46
CA ILE A 54 4.24 6.51 -4.30
C ILE A 54 4.37 5.93 -2.90
N SER A 55 3.29 5.97 -2.13
CA SER A 55 3.24 5.31 -0.82
C SER A 55 3.37 3.80 -1.01
N CYS A 56 4.42 3.23 -0.42
CA CYS A 56 4.78 1.82 -0.54
C CYS A 56 4.71 1.11 0.80
N SER A 57 4.36 -0.17 0.77
CA SER A 57 4.42 -1.08 1.91
C SER A 57 5.42 -2.20 1.60
N HIS A 58 6.38 -2.40 2.49
CA HIS A 58 7.37 -3.48 2.45
C HIS A 58 6.84 -4.69 3.20
N ASN A 59 7.03 -5.92 2.67
CA ASN A 59 6.53 -7.17 3.26
C ASN A 59 5.07 -7.06 3.72
N SER A 60 4.20 -6.63 2.82
CA SER A 60 2.82 -6.18 3.10
C SER A 60 1.94 -7.22 3.78
N TYR A 61 2.32 -8.48 3.76
CA TYR A 61 1.63 -9.62 4.38
C TYR A 61 1.89 -9.76 5.89
N LEU A 62 2.91 -9.10 6.46
CA LEU A 62 3.31 -9.29 7.87
C LEU A 62 2.48 -8.43 8.82
N VAL A 63 1.95 -9.08 9.87
CA VAL A 63 1.14 -8.40 10.90
C VAL A 63 2.00 -7.67 11.93
N GLY A 64 3.28 -8.06 12.09
CA GLY A 64 4.19 -7.55 13.10
C GLY A 64 5.64 -7.48 12.62
N ASP A 65 6.55 -8.14 13.34
CA ASP A 65 7.98 -8.12 13.02
C ASP A 65 8.33 -8.94 11.77
N GLN A 66 9.54 -8.73 11.25
CA GLN A 66 10.04 -9.34 10.01
C GLN A 66 10.54 -10.80 10.18
N LEU A 67 10.63 -11.32 11.41
CA LEU A 67 11.30 -12.57 11.71
C LEU A 67 10.35 -13.69 12.12
N THR A 68 9.34 -13.37 12.96
CA THR A 68 8.50 -14.36 13.62
C THR A 68 7.01 -14.09 13.48
N SER A 69 6.61 -13.00 12.88
CA SER A 69 5.22 -12.61 12.80
C SER A 69 4.41 -13.47 11.83
N ARG A 70 3.10 -13.37 11.98
CA ARG A 70 2.15 -14.08 11.12
C ARG A 70 1.93 -13.31 9.80
N ALA A 71 1.91 -14.05 8.69
CA ALA A 71 1.41 -13.54 7.43
C ALA A 71 -0.13 -13.55 7.40
N SER A 72 -0.73 -12.54 6.79
CA SER A 72 -2.19 -12.39 6.67
C SER A 72 -2.56 -11.69 5.38
N ALA A 73 -3.56 -12.21 4.68
CA ALA A 73 -4.14 -11.55 3.50
C ALA A 73 -4.84 -10.22 3.87
N ASP A 74 -5.40 -10.11 5.09
CA ASP A 74 -6.06 -8.89 5.55
C ASP A 74 -5.12 -7.68 5.66
N MET A 75 -3.82 -7.91 5.80
CA MET A 75 -2.85 -6.81 5.80
C MET A 75 -2.81 -6.07 4.47
N TYR A 76 -3.01 -6.76 3.35
CA TYR A 76 -3.10 -6.09 2.04
C TYR A 76 -4.33 -5.18 1.96
N ARG A 77 -5.48 -5.64 2.48
CA ARG A 77 -6.68 -4.82 2.58
C ARG A 77 -6.39 -3.55 3.40
N ARG A 78 -5.79 -3.73 4.56
CA ARG A 78 -5.46 -2.62 5.46
C ARG A 78 -4.56 -1.58 4.81
N VAL A 79 -3.41 -1.97 4.25
CA VAL A 79 -2.45 -1.01 3.69
C VAL A 79 -3.01 -0.30 2.45
N LEU A 80 -3.86 -0.96 1.66
CA LEU A 80 -4.53 -0.35 0.51
C LEU A 80 -5.58 0.68 0.95
N LEU A 81 -6.37 0.37 1.99
CA LEU A 81 -7.36 1.30 2.56
C LEU A 81 -6.68 2.49 3.26
N GLU A 82 -5.48 2.31 3.83
CA GLU A 82 -4.64 3.38 4.39
C GLU A 82 -3.96 4.24 3.30
N GLY A 83 -4.11 3.89 2.01
CA GLY A 83 -3.67 4.69 0.87
C GLY A 83 -2.38 4.25 0.19
N CYS A 84 -1.78 3.11 0.56
CA CYS A 84 -0.66 2.55 -0.18
C CYS A 84 -1.05 2.21 -1.62
N ARG A 85 -0.16 2.54 -2.56
CA ARG A 85 -0.34 2.22 -3.99
C ARG A 85 0.78 1.33 -4.53
N CYS A 86 1.72 0.92 -3.68
CA CYS A 86 2.71 -0.10 -3.99
C CYS A 86 2.76 -1.10 -2.82
N ILE A 87 2.56 -2.37 -3.11
CA ILE A 87 2.53 -3.47 -2.16
C ILE A 87 3.48 -4.57 -2.60
N GLU A 88 3.96 -5.38 -1.67
CA GLU A 88 4.93 -6.43 -1.93
C GLU A 88 4.37 -7.81 -1.63
N VAL A 89 4.77 -8.78 -2.46
CA VAL A 89 4.34 -10.19 -2.37
C VAL A 89 5.54 -11.09 -2.60
N ASP A 90 5.96 -11.84 -1.59
CA ASP A 90 7.03 -12.83 -1.68
C ASP A 90 6.43 -14.22 -1.88
N LEU A 91 6.60 -14.77 -3.07
CA LEU A 91 5.99 -16.03 -3.49
C LEU A 91 6.95 -17.19 -3.34
N ALA A 92 6.52 -18.22 -2.65
CA ALA A 92 7.24 -19.49 -2.50
C ALA A 92 6.35 -20.67 -2.89
N ASP A 93 6.98 -21.79 -3.21
CA ASP A 93 6.26 -23.03 -3.50
C ASP A 93 5.48 -23.50 -2.26
N GLY A 94 4.19 -23.76 -2.43
CA GLY A 94 3.34 -24.41 -1.46
C GLY A 94 3.33 -25.94 -1.67
N ALA A 95 3.00 -26.69 -0.59
CA ALA A 95 3.11 -28.13 -0.58
C ALA A 95 2.11 -28.86 -1.48
N ASP A 96 0.98 -28.24 -1.77
CA ASP A 96 -0.11 -28.79 -2.60
C ASP A 96 -0.08 -28.33 -4.07
N GLY A 97 1.05 -27.75 -4.50
CA GLY A 97 1.19 -27.18 -5.85
C GLY A 97 0.58 -25.78 -6.00
N GLU A 98 0.01 -25.23 -4.94
CA GLU A 98 -0.54 -23.87 -4.90
C GLU A 98 0.47 -22.90 -4.26
N PRO A 99 0.81 -21.77 -4.90
CA PRO A 99 1.80 -20.84 -4.37
C PRO A 99 1.32 -20.18 -3.08
N GLU A 100 2.27 -19.91 -2.20
CA GLU A 100 2.04 -19.27 -0.90
C GLU A 100 2.87 -18.00 -0.78
N VAL A 101 2.37 -17.07 0.04
CA VAL A 101 3.07 -15.83 0.40
C VAL A 101 3.69 -16.01 1.77
N THR A 102 4.98 -15.74 1.88
CA THR A 102 5.76 -15.86 3.12
C THR A 102 7.07 -15.10 3.01
N HIS A 103 7.61 -14.65 4.13
CA HIS A 103 8.97 -14.11 4.16
C HIS A 103 9.97 -15.29 4.08
N VAL A 104 10.58 -15.45 2.91
CA VAL A 104 11.52 -16.53 2.65
C VAL A 104 12.75 -16.38 3.56
N HIS A 105 13.21 -17.46 4.16
CA HIS A 105 14.30 -17.50 5.15
C HIS A 105 13.96 -16.95 6.55
N ALA A 106 12.69 -16.62 6.84
CA ALA A 106 12.23 -16.26 8.18
C ALA A 106 11.27 -17.30 8.77
N LEU A 107 11.02 -17.21 10.06
CA LEU A 107 10.08 -18.10 10.78
C LEU A 107 8.65 -17.55 10.76
N THR A 108 8.26 -16.89 9.68
CA THR A 108 6.92 -16.37 9.50
C THR A 108 5.95 -17.44 9.05
N SER A 109 4.66 -17.25 9.32
CA SER A 109 3.64 -18.16 8.78
C SER A 109 3.45 -17.93 7.27
N ARG A 110 2.67 -18.80 6.64
CA ARG A 110 2.36 -18.74 5.22
C ARG A 110 0.88 -18.44 5.01
N VAL A 111 0.55 -17.78 3.92
CA VAL A 111 -0.83 -17.53 3.48
C VAL A 111 -0.97 -17.88 2.00
N LYS A 112 -2.09 -18.46 1.60
CA LYS A 112 -2.31 -18.85 0.21
C LYS A 112 -2.33 -17.62 -0.69
N PHE A 113 -1.64 -17.69 -1.83
CA PHE A 113 -1.57 -16.57 -2.77
C PHE A 113 -2.94 -16.16 -3.30
N ILE A 114 -3.84 -17.10 -3.52
CA ILE A 114 -5.21 -16.81 -3.96
C ILE A 114 -5.97 -15.92 -2.97
N ASP A 115 -5.77 -16.11 -1.65
CA ASP A 115 -6.45 -15.30 -0.64
C ASP A 115 -5.87 -13.88 -0.59
N VAL A 116 -4.56 -13.75 -0.81
CA VAL A 116 -3.90 -12.44 -0.98
C VAL A 116 -4.45 -11.71 -2.20
N LEU A 117 -4.57 -12.38 -3.35
CA LEU A 117 -5.12 -11.77 -4.57
C LEU A 117 -6.56 -11.29 -4.37
N ARG A 118 -7.40 -12.07 -3.68
CA ARG A 118 -8.78 -11.67 -3.36
C ARG A 118 -8.82 -10.43 -2.46
N ALA A 119 -8.00 -10.40 -1.41
CA ALA A 119 -7.91 -9.24 -0.52
C ALA A 119 -7.47 -7.97 -1.25
N ILE A 120 -6.52 -8.11 -2.18
CA ILE A 120 -6.09 -7.00 -3.05
C ILE A 120 -7.24 -6.57 -3.97
N ASP A 121 -7.91 -7.50 -4.66
CA ASP A 121 -9.00 -7.20 -5.59
C ASP A 121 -10.16 -6.46 -4.92
N GLU A 122 -10.51 -6.87 -3.71
CA GLU A 122 -11.56 -6.24 -2.92
C GLU A 122 -11.21 -4.81 -2.50
N ALA A 123 -9.98 -4.53 -2.07
CA ALA A 123 -9.59 -3.25 -1.48
C ALA A 123 -8.91 -2.28 -2.45
N ALA A 124 -8.41 -2.76 -3.59
CA ALA A 124 -7.52 -1.99 -4.47
C ALA A 124 -8.05 -0.62 -4.87
N PHE A 125 -9.35 -0.50 -5.10
CA PHE A 125 -9.98 0.71 -5.64
C PHE A 125 -11.09 1.29 -4.75
N GLU A 126 -11.17 0.89 -3.49
CA GLU A 126 -12.17 1.45 -2.56
C GLU A 126 -11.89 2.90 -2.19
N THR A 127 -10.63 3.23 -1.92
CA THR A 127 -10.23 4.58 -1.45
C THR A 127 -9.57 5.41 -2.53
N SER A 128 -9.15 4.82 -3.66
CA SER A 128 -8.45 5.53 -4.72
C SER A 128 -8.62 4.84 -6.08
N PRO A 129 -8.89 5.60 -7.16
CA PRO A 129 -8.93 5.05 -8.52
C PRO A 129 -7.55 4.86 -9.14
N LEU A 130 -6.47 5.21 -8.43
CA LEU A 130 -5.11 5.13 -8.94
C LEU A 130 -4.64 3.67 -9.04
N PRO A 131 -3.77 3.34 -10.00
CA PRO A 131 -3.21 2.00 -10.13
C PRO A 131 -2.52 1.51 -8.87
N VAL A 132 -2.56 0.20 -8.64
CA VAL A 132 -1.75 -0.49 -7.62
C VAL A 132 -0.57 -1.14 -8.31
N ILE A 133 0.63 -0.90 -7.79
CA ILE A 133 1.86 -1.58 -8.18
C ILE A 133 2.01 -2.79 -7.26
N ILE A 134 2.21 -3.97 -7.83
CA ILE A 134 2.53 -5.18 -7.08
C ILE A 134 3.99 -5.52 -7.34
N SER A 135 4.84 -5.34 -6.32
CA SER A 135 6.22 -5.83 -6.31
C SER A 135 6.19 -7.32 -5.99
N VAL A 136 6.77 -8.13 -6.84
CA VAL A 136 6.75 -9.59 -6.69
C VAL A 136 8.17 -10.10 -6.50
N GLU A 137 8.47 -10.68 -5.33
CA GLU A 137 9.66 -11.50 -5.13
C GLU A 137 9.33 -12.96 -5.45
N MET A 138 9.98 -13.50 -6.49
CA MET A 138 9.62 -14.80 -7.04
C MET A 138 10.60 -15.89 -6.60
N HIS A 139 10.20 -16.70 -5.64
CA HIS A 139 10.95 -17.87 -5.15
C HIS A 139 10.32 -19.20 -5.53
N CYS A 140 9.26 -19.19 -6.37
CA CYS A 140 8.63 -20.42 -6.87
C CYS A 140 9.42 -21.06 -8.00
N GLY A 141 9.35 -22.38 -8.09
CA GLY A 141 9.74 -23.15 -9.27
C GLY A 141 8.88 -22.86 -10.49
N PRO A 142 9.32 -23.25 -11.71
CA PRO A 142 8.64 -22.87 -12.96
C PRO A 142 7.17 -23.29 -13.08
N GLU A 143 6.78 -24.37 -12.42
CA GLU A 143 5.39 -24.85 -12.42
C GLU A 143 4.49 -23.92 -11.63
N GLN A 144 4.87 -23.58 -10.38
CA GLN A 144 4.10 -22.67 -9.55
C GLN A 144 4.20 -21.21 -10.01
N GLN A 145 5.26 -20.81 -10.72
CA GLN A 145 5.28 -19.51 -11.43
C GLN A 145 4.16 -19.40 -12.47
N ARG A 146 3.94 -20.46 -13.25
CA ARG A 146 2.79 -20.51 -14.20
C ARG A 146 1.47 -20.41 -13.42
N ARG A 147 1.36 -21.16 -12.33
CA ARG A 147 0.18 -21.12 -11.46
C ARG A 147 -0.08 -19.72 -10.90
N CYS A 148 0.96 -19.00 -10.45
CA CYS A 148 0.84 -17.59 -10.01
C CYS A 148 0.23 -16.72 -11.11
N SER A 149 0.73 -16.84 -12.33
CA SER A 149 0.22 -16.08 -13.48
C SER A 149 -1.26 -16.38 -13.77
N ASP A 150 -1.65 -17.66 -13.70
CA ASP A 150 -3.04 -18.07 -13.93
C ASP A 150 -3.99 -17.56 -12.83
N LEU A 151 -3.55 -17.60 -11.57
CA LEU A 151 -4.29 -17.04 -10.44
C LEU A 151 -4.48 -15.53 -10.59
N MET A 152 -3.43 -14.77 -10.90
CA MET A 152 -3.52 -13.33 -11.14
C MET A 152 -4.50 -13.01 -12.27
N ARG A 153 -4.44 -13.74 -13.38
CA ARG A 153 -5.39 -13.56 -14.48
C ARG A 153 -6.83 -13.90 -14.09
N SER A 154 -7.02 -14.95 -13.27
CA SER A 154 -8.36 -15.37 -12.86
C SER A 154 -9.03 -14.36 -11.91
N VAL A 155 -8.25 -13.71 -11.02
CA VAL A 155 -8.77 -12.75 -10.05
C VAL A 155 -8.88 -11.36 -10.66
N PHE A 156 -7.83 -10.86 -11.27
CA PHE A 156 -7.80 -9.48 -11.79
C PHE A 156 -8.43 -9.36 -13.18
N GLY A 157 -8.42 -10.43 -13.98
CA GLY A 157 -9.09 -10.54 -15.27
C GLY A 157 -8.77 -9.41 -16.23
N ALA A 158 -9.82 -8.82 -16.81
CA ALA A 158 -9.71 -7.70 -17.76
C ALA A 158 -9.32 -6.35 -17.10
N ARG A 159 -9.08 -6.32 -15.79
CA ARG A 159 -8.57 -5.12 -15.08
C ARG A 159 -7.08 -4.87 -15.37
N ASP A 160 -6.41 -5.76 -16.10
CA ASP A 160 -5.10 -5.47 -16.67
C ASP A 160 -5.20 -4.15 -17.45
N ALA A 161 -4.49 -3.11 -16.98
CA ALA A 161 -4.40 -1.85 -17.68
C ALA A 161 -4.05 -2.11 -19.15
N PRO A 162 -4.65 -1.35 -20.10
CA PRO A 162 -4.35 -1.55 -21.52
C PRO A 162 -2.83 -1.48 -21.68
N ARG A 163 -2.25 -2.55 -22.21
CA ARG A 163 -0.81 -2.66 -22.46
C ARG A 163 -0.39 -1.48 -23.35
N ARG A 164 -0.03 -0.35 -22.75
CA ARG A 164 0.74 0.66 -23.45
C ARG A 164 2.09 0.01 -23.72
N ARG A 165 2.30 -0.43 -24.96
CA ARG A 165 3.62 -0.82 -25.40
C ARG A 165 4.53 0.37 -25.17
N PHE A 166 5.47 0.24 -24.23
CA PHE A 166 6.60 1.15 -24.15
C PHE A 166 7.29 1.08 -25.52
N ARG A 167 7.16 2.13 -26.33
CA ARG A 167 8.08 2.29 -27.46
C ARG A 167 9.44 2.56 -26.86
N ARG A 168 10.38 1.71 -27.14
CA ARG A 168 11.80 2.02 -26.99
C ARG A 168 12.11 2.93 -28.18
N ASP A 169 12.27 4.23 -27.88
CA ASP A 169 12.92 5.14 -28.79
C ASP A 169 14.44 4.96 -28.66
#